data_508eaf2d55e967f48e237bf32af7fd22
#
_entry.id   508eaf2d55e967f48e237bf32af7fd22
#
_cell.length_a   1.000
_cell.length_b   1.000
_cell.length_c   1.000
_cell.angle_alpha   90.00
_cell.angle_beta   90.00
_cell.angle_gamma   90.00
#
_symmetry.space_group_name_H-M   'P 1'
#
loop_
_entity.id
_entity.type
_entity.pdbx_description
1 polymer ?
#
loop_
_entity_poly.entity_id
_entity_poly.type
_entity_poly.pdbx_seq_one_letter_code
_entity_poly.pdbx_strand_id
1 'polypeptide(L)'
;RENATFVYRTGAPFSGAPVFCFAFWAGLFMKVLPQQLRLYAVTDRTWLNGRRLADVVAQAIDGGATFVQLREKCLDEHDLLAEAEELSALCHFRHVPFVIDDNVEIALAAGADGVHVGQSDMAAKRARALLGPDKILGVSAHNAAEALAAQADGADYLGCGAAFVTGTKLDAHPVTAETMRAVTAAVNIPVVAIGGIDAANLLQLRGRGLAGVAVVSAIFAQADPCAASRELYRLAGQL
;
A
#
# COMPACT_ATOMS: atom_id res chain seq x y z
N ARG A 1 -12.74 44.03 39.99
CA ARG A 1 -12.66 45.42 39.44
C ARG A 1 -11.90 45.27 38.13
N GLU A 2 -12.35 45.35 36.93
CA GLU A 2 -13.47 45.95 36.26
C GLU A 2 -13.88 45.11 35.06
N ASN A 3 -15.18 44.97 34.84
CA ASN A 3 -15.76 44.29 33.68
C ASN A 3 -15.58 45.18 32.43
N ALA A 4 -15.04 44.61 31.33
CA ALA A 4 -15.15 45.21 30.03
C ALA A 4 -16.19 44.43 29.20
N THR A 5 -17.38 45.03 29.11
CA THR A 5 -18.47 44.61 28.25
C THR A 5 -18.19 45.03 26.83
N PHE A 6 -17.99 44.09 25.89
CA PHE A 6 -17.93 44.39 24.47
C PHE A 6 -19.34 44.37 23.86
N VAL A 7 -19.81 45.53 23.45
CA VAL A 7 -21.10 45.72 22.76
C VAL A 7 -20.88 45.47 21.26
N TYR A 8 -21.57 44.46 20.71
CA TYR A 8 -21.67 44.30 19.25
C TYR A 8 -22.72 45.23 18.67
N ARG A 9 -22.29 46.13 17.82
CA ARG A 9 -23.16 47.00 17.00
C ARG A 9 -23.67 46.21 15.81
N THR A 10 -24.98 46.05 15.70
CA THR A 10 -25.71 45.54 14.54
C THR A 10 -25.74 46.55 13.42
N GLY A 11 -25.52 46.14 12.18
CA GLY A 11 -25.74 46.97 11.00
C GLY A 11 -25.48 46.28 9.66
N ALA A 12 -26.61 45.96 8.99
CA ALA A 12 -26.88 45.77 7.56
C ALA A 12 -26.64 44.38 6.92
N PRO A 13 -27.57 43.99 6.02
CA PRO A 13 -27.65 42.65 5.47
C PRO A 13 -26.78 42.50 4.20
N PHE A 14 -25.90 41.50 4.14
CA PHE A 14 -25.32 41.03 2.91
C PHE A 14 -26.15 39.90 2.32
N SER A 15 -26.78 40.17 1.20
CA SER A 15 -27.48 39.20 0.38
C SER A 15 -26.46 38.36 -0.42
N GLY A 16 -26.60 37.03 -0.42
CA GLY A 16 -26.19 36.18 -1.51
C GLY A 16 -24.74 35.71 -1.52
N ALA A 17 -24.37 34.84 -0.57
CA ALA A 17 -23.33 33.86 -0.81
C ALA A 17 -23.91 32.45 -0.43
N PRO A 18 -23.67 31.40 -1.22
CA PRO A 18 -24.14 30.08 -0.84
C PRO A 18 -23.45 29.70 0.45
N VAL A 19 -24.24 29.43 1.48
CA VAL A 19 -23.79 28.77 2.69
C VAL A 19 -23.30 27.40 2.22
N PHE A 20 -22.00 27.26 2.04
CA PHE A 20 -21.35 25.96 2.00
C PHE A 20 -21.62 25.34 3.37
N CYS A 21 -22.67 24.55 3.42
CA CYS A 21 -22.91 23.62 4.48
C CYS A 21 -21.69 22.69 4.50
N PHE A 22 -20.71 22.99 5.38
CA PHE A 22 -19.73 22.03 5.82
C PHE A 22 -20.52 20.94 6.57
N ALA A 23 -21.18 20.08 5.79
CA ALA A 23 -21.58 18.79 6.30
C ALA A 23 -20.31 18.15 6.86
N PHE A 24 -20.28 18.00 8.15
CA PHE A 24 -19.31 17.21 8.89
C PHE A 24 -19.38 15.78 8.34
N TRP A 25 -18.68 15.53 7.26
CA TRP A 25 -18.37 14.20 6.78
C TRP A 25 -17.29 13.66 7.74
N ALA A 26 -17.71 13.13 8.87
CA ALA A 26 -16.97 12.13 9.61
C ALA A 26 -16.99 10.86 8.75
N GLY A 27 -16.24 10.83 7.67
CA GLY A 27 -16.25 9.77 6.69
C GLY A 27 -14.90 9.65 6.03
N LEU A 28 -14.19 8.63 6.42
CA LEU A 28 -13.14 7.97 5.67
C LEU A 28 -12.15 8.92 4.93
N PHE A 29 -11.24 9.50 5.66
CA PHE A 29 -9.95 9.81 5.06
C PHE A 29 -9.29 8.47 4.72
N MET A 30 -9.25 8.13 3.44
CA MET A 30 -8.46 6.98 2.99
C MET A 30 -7.01 7.24 3.36
N LYS A 31 -6.42 6.38 4.20
CA LYS A 31 -5.00 6.50 4.60
C LYS A 31 -4.08 6.19 3.43
N VAL A 32 -4.54 5.39 2.48
CA VAL A 32 -3.83 5.06 1.26
C VAL A 32 -4.68 5.48 0.06
N LEU A 33 -4.17 6.41 -0.73
CA LEU A 33 -4.81 6.85 -1.96
C LEU A 33 -4.52 5.85 -3.10
N PRO A 34 -5.47 5.60 -4.02
CA PRO A 34 -5.24 4.69 -5.14
C PRO A 34 -3.95 4.98 -5.94
N GLN A 35 -3.61 6.26 -6.13
CA GLN A 35 -2.41 6.68 -6.87
C GLN A 35 -1.11 6.21 -6.18
N GLN A 36 -1.10 6.10 -4.86
CA GLN A 36 0.05 5.62 -4.10
C GLN A 36 0.30 4.11 -4.30
N LEU A 37 -0.70 3.38 -4.78
CA LEU A 37 -0.60 1.94 -5.04
C LEU A 37 -0.37 1.61 -6.53
N ARG A 38 -0.17 2.62 -7.40
CA ARG A 38 0.00 2.41 -8.84
C ARG A 38 1.13 1.45 -9.18
N LEU A 39 2.30 1.64 -8.57
CA LEU A 39 3.42 0.70 -8.67
C LEU A 39 3.98 0.41 -7.28
N TYR A 40 3.70 -0.75 -6.79
CA TYR A 40 4.05 -1.21 -5.45
C TYR A 40 5.23 -2.18 -5.54
N ALA A 41 6.39 -1.78 -5.06
CA ALA A 41 7.60 -2.59 -5.03
C ALA A 41 7.65 -3.42 -3.75
N VAL A 42 7.63 -4.75 -3.88
CA VAL A 42 7.82 -5.69 -2.77
C VAL A 42 9.20 -6.29 -2.85
N THR A 43 10.01 -6.13 -1.80
CA THR A 43 11.41 -6.54 -1.80
C THR A 43 11.59 -8.05 -1.76
N ASP A 44 12.71 -8.52 -2.32
CA ASP A 44 13.16 -9.89 -2.19
C ASP A 44 14.70 -9.93 -2.28
N ARG A 45 15.34 -10.35 -1.21
CA ARG A 45 16.81 -10.43 -1.08
C ARG A 45 17.45 -11.39 -2.09
N THR A 46 16.73 -12.42 -2.54
CA THR A 46 17.22 -13.42 -3.48
C THR A 46 17.83 -12.82 -4.75
N TRP A 47 17.35 -11.64 -5.17
CA TRP A 47 17.74 -11.00 -6.43
C TRP A 47 18.80 -9.90 -6.28
N LEU A 48 19.33 -9.67 -5.08
CA LEU A 48 20.27 -8.56 -4.86
C LEU A 48 21.62 -8.74 -5.57
N ASN A 49 22.10 -9.97 -5.70
CA ASN A 49 23.38 -10.27 -6.35
C ASN A 49 24.56 -9.42 -5.81
N GLY A 50 24.63 -9.24 -4.48
CA GLY A 50 25.64 -8.44 -3.79
C GLY A 50 25.36 -6.93 -3.74
N ARG A 51 24.24 -6.44 -4.32
CA ARG A 51 23.79 -5.05 -4.15
C ARG A 51 23.17 -4.83 -2.77
N ARG A 52 23.24 -3.62 -2.25
CA ARG A 52 22.51 -3.27 -1.03
C ARG A 52 21.02 -3.13 -1.36
N LEU A 53 20.15 -3.60 -0.46
CA LEU A 53 18.71 -3.51 -0.68
C LEU A 53 18.25 -2.04 -0.79
N ALA A 54 18.75 -1.15 0.05
CA ALA A 54 18.42 0.27 0.01
C ALA A 54 18.76 0.93 -1.34
N ASP A 55 19.88 0.55 -1.97
CA ASP A 55 20.27 1.09 -3.27
C ASP A 55 19.31 0.62 -4.40
N VAL A 56 18.85 -0.63 -4.32
CA VAL A 56 17.87 -1.17 -5.28
C VAL A 56 16.49 -0.54 -5.08
N VAL A 57 16.07 -0.34 -3.82
CA VAL A 57 14.82 0.35 -3.50
C VAL A 57 14.86 1.81 -3.95
N ALA A 58 15.99 2.52 -3.73
CA ALA A 58 16.18 3.88 -4.23
C ALA A 58 16.01 3.95 -5.76
N GLN A 59 16.62 3.02 -6.51
CA GLN A 59 16.47 2.94 -7.97
C GLN A 59 15.03 2.63 -8.38
N ALA A 60 14.32 1.76 -7.64
CA ALA A 60 12.92 1.48 -7.90
C ALA A 60 12.05 2.73 -7.73
N ILE A 61 12.29 3.51 -6.67
CA ILE A 61 11.59 4.78 -6.41
C ILE A 61 11.93 5.82 -7.50
N ASP A 62 13.19 5.96 -7.89
CA ASP A 62 13.62 6.85 -8.98
C ASP A 62 12.98 6.48 -10.32
N GLY A 63 12.64 5.22 -10.51
CA GLY A 63 11.90 4.69 -11.65
C GLY A 63 10.38 4.89 -11.56
N GLY A 64 9.85 5.27 -10.41
CA GLY A 64 8.42 5.54 -10.23
C GLY A 64 7.67 4.55 -9.34
N ALA A 65 8.35 3.73 -8.53
CA ALA A 65 7.67 2.98 -7.48
C ALA A 65 7.01 3.97 -6.49
N THR A 66 5.72 3.78 -6.24
CA THR A 66 4.88 4.69 -5.45
C THR A 66 4.54 4.14 -4.07
N PHE A 67 4.90 2.91 -3.78
CA PHE A 67 4.71 2.21 -2.53
C PHE A 67 5.78 1.14 -2.35
N VAL A 68 6.30 0.93 -1.15
CA VAL A 68 7.36 -0.06 -0.87
C VAL A 68 6.95 -0.97 0.28
N GLN A 69 7.21 -2.28 0.14
CA GLN A 69 7.10 -3.25 1.21
C GLN A 69 8.45 -3.95 1.42
N LEU A 70 8.93 -3.95 2.66
CA LEU A 70 10.00 -4.85 3.05
C LEU A 70 9.42 -6.22 3.34
N ARG A 71 9.74 -7.17 2.47
CA ARG A 71 9.47 -8.59 2.67
C ARG A 71 10.81 -9.32 2.85
N GLU A 72 11.03 -9.81 4.06
CA GLU A 72 12.25 -10.51 4.44
C GLU A 72 11.89 -11.78 5.24
N LYS A 73 12.50 -12.90 4.87
CA LYS A 73 12.18 -14.21 5.46
C LYS A 73 13.41 -14.95 6.03
N CYS A 74 14.60 -14.34 5.89
CA CYS A 74 15.87 -15.01 6.17
C CYS A 74 16.71 -14.32 7.24
N LEU A 75 16.45 -13.05 7.56
CA LEU A 75 17.17 -12.30 8.58
C LEU A 75 16.66 -12.65 9.99
N ASP A 76 17.54 -12.56 10.97
CA ASP A 76 17.12 -12.50 12.36
C ASP A 76 16.44 -11.16 12.67
N GLU A 77 15.84 -11.04 13.85
CA GLU A 77 15.04 -9.87 14.23
C GLU A 77 15.87 -8.58 14.33
N HIS A 78 17.12 -8.68 14.80
CA HIS A 78 18.01 -7.54 14.92
C HIS A 78 18.39 -6.98 13.54
N ASP A 79 18.79 -7.83 12.61
CA ASP A 79 19.19 -7.44 11.27
C ASP A 79 17.98 -6.97 10.46
N LEU A 80 16.80 -7.60 10.66
CA LEU A 80 15.55 -7.17 10.06
C LEU A 80 15.15 -5.76 10.52
N LEU A 81 15.29 -5.46 11.82
CA LEU A 81 15.00 -4.13 12.35
C LEU A 81 15.94 -3.07 11.76
N ALA A 82 17.24 -3.35 11.70
CA ALA A 82 18.22 -2.41 11.14
C ALA A 82 17.93 -2.11 9.64
N GLU A 83 17.60 -3.12 8.86
CA GLU A 83 17.21 -2.95 7.44
C GLU A 83 15.88 -2.21 7.30
N ALA A 84 14.91 -2.49 8.16
CA ALA A 84 13.63 -1.80 8.20
C ALA A 84 13.77 -0.31 8.54
N GLU A 85 14.64 0.05 9.49
CA GLU A 85 14.96 1.44 9.85
C GLU A 85 15.63 2.19 8.69
N GLU A 86 16.61 1.57 8.00
CA GLU A 86 17.26 2.15 6.83
C GLU A 86 16.25 2.43 5.72
N LEU A 87 15.38 1.46 5.39
CA LEU A 87 14.38 1.62 4.36
C LEU A 87 13.27 2.60 4.75
N SER A 88 12.86 2.63 6.02
CA SER A 88 11.91 3.60 6.54
C SER A 88 12.42 5.03 6.34
N ALA A 89 13.67 5.30 6.73
CA ALA A 89 14.30 6.61 6.54
C ALA A 89 14.39 6.99 5.06
N LEU A 90 14.79 6.06 4.18
CA LEU A 90 14.86 6.27 2.74
C LEU A 90 13.49 6.61 2.15
N CYS A 91 12.47 5.81 2.43
CA CYS A 91 11.13 5.97 1.89
C CYS A 91 10.47 7.27 2.38
N HIS A 92 10.62 7.62 3.66
CA HIS A 92 10.14 8.88 4.22
C HIS A 92 10.82 10.09 3.56
N PHE A 93 12.14 10.04 3.35
CA PHE A 93 12.87 11.10 2.65
C PHE A 93 12.36 11.28 1.19
N ARG A 94 11.93 10.21 0.56
CA ARG A 94 11.38 10.20 -0.81
C ARG A 94 9.87 10.41 -0.87
N HIS A 95 9.18 10.57 0.26
CA HIS A 95 7.72 10.70 0.38
C HIS A 95 6.95 9.51 -0.24
N VAL A 96 7.50 8.30 -0.10
CA VAL A 96 6.90 7.05 -0.57
C VAL A 96 6.45 6.24 0.65
N PRO A 97 5.18 5.82 0.76
CA PRO A 97 4.73 4.98 1.86
C PRO A 97 5.49 3.66 1.94
N PHE A 98 5.81 3.26 3.17
CA PHE A 98 6.61 2.10 3.48
C PHE A 98 5.93 1.19 4.50
N VAL A 99 5.78 -0.09 4.18
CA VAL A 99 5.18 -1.09 5.08
C VAL A 99 6.08 -2.31 5.23
N ILE A 100 5.90 -3.03 6.35
CA ILE A 100 6.59 -4.29 6.64
C ILE A 100 5.65 -5.47 6.35
N ASP A 101 6.21 -6.57 5.81
CA ASP A 101 5.48 -7.84 5.62
C ASP A 101 5.36 -8.58 6.96
N ASP A 102 4.13 -8.96 7.34
CA ASP A 102 3.73 -9.81 8.46
C ASP A 102 4.08 -9.32 9.89
N ASN A 103 5.15 -8.57 10.09
CA ASN A 103 5.68 -8.25 11.42
C ASN A 103 5.27 -6.85 11.90
N VAL A 104 4.23 -6.80 12.75
CA VAL A 104 3.70 -5.56 13.35
C VAL A 104 4.71 -4.91 14.30
N GLU A 105 5.46 -5.72 15.06
CA GLU A 105 6.40 -5.20 16.07
C GLU A 105 7.58 -4.50 15.40
N ILE A 106 8.16 -5.09 14.36
CA ILE A 106 9.19 -4.46 13.54
C ILE A 106 8.65 -3.21 12.84
N ALA A 107 7.41 -3.24 12.32
CA ALA A 107 6.82 -2.05 11.68
C ALA A 107 6.71 -0.86 12.64
N LEU A 108 6.33 -1.10 13.88
CA LEU A 108 6.25 -0.06 14.92
C LEU A 108 7.64 0.41 15.36
N ALA A 109 8.57 -0.51 15.59
CA ALA A 109 9.92 -0.20 16.04
C ALA A 109 10.72 0.60 15.00
N ALA A 110 10.65 0.21 13.71
CA ALA A 110 11.31 0.89 12.60
C ALA A 110 10.63 2.20 12.17
N GLY A 111 9.50 2.55 12.78
CA GLY A 111 8.73 3.74 12.39
C GLY A 111 8.10 3.64 11.01
N ALA A 112 7.91 2.43 10.45
CA ALA A 112 7.24 2.24 9.17
C ALA A 112 5.82 2.82 9.16
N ASP A 113 5.28 3.11 7.97
CA ASP A 113 3.92 3.65 7.85
C ASP A 113 2.85 2.60 8.16
N GLY A 114 3.19 1.31 8.12
CA GLY A 114 2.26 0.25 8.46
C GLY A 114 2.79 -1.16 8.20
N VAL A 115 1.84 -2.10 8.08
CA VAL A 115 2.11 -3.53 7.86
C VAL A 115 1.20 -4.07 6.75
N HIS A 116 1.66 -5.12 6.06
CA HIS A 116 0.84 -5.97 5.21
C HIS A 116 0.81 -7.38 5.79
N VAL A 117 -0.39 -7.96 5.95
CA VAL A 117 -0.55 -9.32 6.47
C VAL A 117 -1.28 -10.23 5.48
N GLY A 118 -0.88 -11.50 5.43
CA GLY A 118 -1.56 -12.55 4.68
C GLY A 118 -2.65 -13.25 5.50
N GLN A 119 -3.35 -14.22 4.85
CA GLN A 119 -4.45 -14.96 5.48
C GLN A 119 -3.99 -15.95 6.56
N SER A 120 -2.74 -16.42 6.49
CA SER A 120 -2.14 -17.35 7.47
C SER A 120 -1.39 -16.64 8.60
N ASP A 121 -1.24 -15.32 8.51
CA ASP A 121 -0.45 -14.53 9.43
C ASP A 121 -1.31 -13.98 10.59
N MET A 122 -0.91 -12.87 11.18
CA MET A 122 -1.71 -12.23 12.21
C MET A 122 -3.06 -11.78 11.64
N ALA A 123 -4.17 -12.17 12.26
CA ALA A 123 -5.50 -11.74 11.86
C ALA A 123 -5.59 -10.21 11.75
N ALA A 124 -6.18 -9.70 10.67
CA ALA A 124 -6.26 -8.27 10.36
C ALA A 124 -6.79 -7.43 11.53
N LYS A 125 -7.83 -7.90 12.21
CA LYS A 125 -8.39 -7.25 13.40
C LYS A 125 -7.37 -7.09 14.54
N ARG A 126 -6.52 -8.10 14.76
CA ARG A 126 -5.46 -8.04 15.78
C ARG A 126 -4.34 -7.10 15.35
N ALA A 127 -3.93 -7.16 14.09
CA ALA A 127 -2.93 -6.25 13.53
C ALA A 127 -3.40 -4.79 13.65
N ARG A 128 -4.66 -4.49 13.32
CA ARG A 128 -5.26 -3.16 13.49
C ARG A 128 -5.26 -2.70 14.95
N ALA A 129 -5.58 -3.59 15.88
CA ALA A 129 -5.57 -3.26 17.31
C ALA A 129 -4.17 -2.88 17.83
N LEU A 130 -3.13 -3.54 17.33
CA LEU A 130 -1.73 -3.25 17.70
C LEU A 130 -1.18 -2.00 17.01
N LEU A 131 -1.48 -1.82 15.72
CA LEU A 131 -1.04 -0.66 14.93
C LEU A 131 -1.70 0.65 15.36
N GLY A 132 -2.87 0.60 15.98
CA GLY A 132 -3.70 1.76 16.23
C GLY A 132 -4.39 2.29 14.96
N PRO A 133 -5.11 3.43 15.05
CA PRO A 133 -5.93 3.93 13.95
C PRO A 133 -5.12 4.59 12.83
N ASP A 134 -3.90 5.06 13.09
CA ASP A 134 -3.18 5.97 12.18
C ASP A 134 -2.26 5.25 11.19
N LYS A 135 -1.79 4.05 11.53
CA LYS A 135 -0.89 3.26 10.68
C LYS A 135 -1.66 2.52 9.57
N ILE A 136 -0.99 2.29 8.46
CA ILE A 136 -1.53 1.58 7.29
C ILE A 136 -1.62 0.07 7.58
N LEU A 137 -2.76 -0.55 7.25
CA LEU A 137 -2.93 -1.99 7.25
C LEU A 137 -3.30 -2.48 5.84
N GLY A 138 -2.40 -3.21 5.21
CA GLY A 138 -2.66 -3.98 4.00
C GLY A 138 -3.05 -5.42 4.35
N VAL A 139 -3.94 -6.01 3.57
CA VAL A 139 -4.34 -7.42 3.75
C VAL A 139 -4.42 -8.13 2.41
N SER A 140 -3.87 -9.34 2.34
CA SER A 140 -4.06 -10.23 1.18
C SER A 140 -5.49 -10.79 1.15
N ALA A 141 -6.12 -10.85 -0.04
CA ALA A 141 -7.43 -11.45 -0.23
C ALA A 141 -7.48 -12.23 -1.56
N HIS A 142 -8.09 -13.43 -1.55
CA HIS A 142 -8.16 -14.31 -2.71
C HIS A 142 -9.59 -14.42 -3.28
N ASN A 143 -10.59 -13.89 -2.56
CA ASN A 143 -12.00 -13.88 -2.94
C ASN A 143 -12.74 -12.71 -2.26
N ALA A 144 -13.98 -12.46 -2.70
CA ALA A 144 -14.80 -11.36 -2.20
C ALA A 144 -15.15 -11.48 -0.71
N ALA A 145 -15.29 -12.68 -0.17
CA ALA A 145 -15.60 -12.88 1.26
C ALA A 145 -14.42 -12.47 2.14
N GLU A 146 -13.19 -12.88 1.78
CA GLU A 146 -11.97 -12.44 2.45
C GLU A 146 -11.77 -10.92 2.34
N ALA A 147 -12.06 -10.33 1.18
CA ALA A 147 -11.95 -8.90 0.95
C ALA A 147 -12.89 -8.09 1.86
N LEU A 148 -14.15 -8.51 1.96
CA LEU A 148 -15.15 -7.90 2.85
C LEU A 148 -14.76 -8.03 4.33
N ALA A 149 -14.29 -9.20 4.75
CA ALA A 149 -13.82 -9.44 6.11
C ALA A 149 -12.62 -8.54 6.44
N ALA A 150 -11.62 -8.47 5.55
CA ALA A 150 -10.44 -7.63 5.73
C ALA A 150 -10.82 -6.14 5.84
N GLN A 151 -11.72 -5.64 4.98
CA GLN A 151 -12.22 -4.27 5.07
C GLN A 151 -12.94 -4.02 6.41
N ALA A 152 -13.81 -4.95 6.85
CA ALA A 152 -14.52 -4.83 8.12
C ALA A 152 -13.58 -4.85 9.33
N ASP A 153 -12.46 -5.57 9.24
CA ASP A 153 -11.41 -5.64 10.24
C ASP A 153 -10.43 -4.44 10.21
N GLY A 154 -10.66 -3.49 9.29
CA GLY A 154 -9.95 -2.23 9.25
C GLY A 154 -8.75 -2.20 8.29
N ALA A 155 -8.72 -3.04 7.25
CA ALA A 155 -7.75 -2.90 6.17
C ALA A 155 -7.92 -1.57 5.43
N ASP A 156 -6.80 -0.94 5.06
CA ASP A 156 -6.75 0.31 4.29
C ASP A 156 -6.58 0.05 2.79
N TYR A 157 -6.03 -1.11 2.41
CA TYR A 157 -5.93 -1.60 1.04
C TYR A 157 -5.84 -3.12 1.00
N LEU A 158 -6.08 -3.71 -0.17
CA LEU A 158 -5.97 -5.16 -0.37
C LEU A 158 -4.93 -5.50 -1.44
N GLY A 159 -4.22 -6.62 -1.22
CA GLY A 159 -3.46 -7.33 -2.24
C GLY A 159 -4.26 -8.53 -2.75
N CYS A 160 -4.62 -8.54 -4.03
CA CYS A 160 -5.37 -9.64 -4.66
C CYS A 160 -4.46 -10.45 -5.59
N GLY A 161 -4.28 -11.72 -5.31
CA GLY A 161 -3.37 -12.57 -6.09
C GLY A 161 -3.49 -14.06 -5.75
N ALA A 162 -2.70 -14.94 -6.43
CA ALA A 162 -1.73 -14.54 -7.46
C ALA A 162 -2.45 -14.20 -8.79
N ALA A 163 -2.03 -13.13 -9.46
CA ALA A 163 -2.60 -12.75 -10.76
C ALA A 163 -2.17 -13.70 -11.88
N PHE A 164 -0.93 -14.20 -11.81
CA PHE A 164 -0.33 -15.16 -12.71
C PHE A 164 0.48 -16.19 -11.93
N VAL A 165 0.89 -17.27 -12.59
CA VAL A 165 1.82 -18.24 -12.00
C VAL A 165 3.12 -17.56 -11.58
N THR A 166 3.61 -17.82 -10.38
CA THR A 166 4.77 -17.16 -9.81
C THR A 166 5.71 -18.16 -9.14
N GLY A 167 7.01 -17.90 -9.24
CA GLY A 167 8.04 -18.65 -8.50
C GLY A 167 8.37 -18.08 -7.12
N THR A 168 7.85 -16.89 -6.77
CA THR A 168 8.17 -16.21 -5.49
C THR A 168 7.38 -16.80 -4.30
N LYS A 169 6.16 -17.30 -4.55
CA LYS A 169 5.31 -17.99 -3.56
C LYS A 169 4.76 -19.26 -4.20
N LEU A 170 5.37 -20.42 -3.89
CA LEU A 170 5.12 -21.68 -4.58
C LEU A 170 3.74 -22.28 -4.35
N ASP A 171 3.07 -21.91 -3.28
CA ASP A 171 1.71 -22.34 -2.88
C ASP A 171 0.59 -21.40 -3.37
N ALA A 172 0.93 -20.34 -4.10
CA ALA A 172 -0.05 -19.39 -4.61
C ALA A 172 -0.77 -19.94 -5.86
N HIS A 173 -2.08 -20.15 -5.77
CA HIS A 173 -2.92 -20.48 -6.91
C HIS A 173 -3.40 -19.21 -7.63
N PRO A 174 -3.36 -19.17 -8.98
CA PRO A 174 -3.83 -18.01 -9.73
C PRO A 174 -5.32 -17.73 -9.49
N VAL A 175 -5.60 -16.45 -9.22
CA VAL A 175 -6.98 -15.92 -9.09
C VAL A 175 -7.51 -15.58 -10.48
N THR A 176 -8.73 -16.01 -10.81
CA THR A 176 -9.32 -15.72 -12.12
C THR A 176 -9.65 -14.23 -12.30
N ALA A 177 -9.84 -13.80 -13.55
CA ALA A 177 -10.24 -12.43 -13.85
C ALA A 177 -11.60 -12.07 -13.22
N GLU A 178 -12.53 -13.02 -13.19
CA GLU A 178 -13.87 -12.87 -12.58
C GLU A 178 -13.75 -12.72 -11.07
N THR A 179 -12.94 -13.55 -10.42
CA THR A 179 -12.70 -13.45 -8.98
C THR A 179 -12.07 -12.09 -8.62
N MET A 180 -11.09 -11.62 -9.40
CA MET A 180 -10.46 -10.33 -9.17
C MET A 180 -11.44 -9.16 -9.31
N ARG A 181 -12.34 -9.18 -10.32
CA ARG A 181 -13.42 -8.20 -10.44
C ARG A 181 -14.42 -8.30 -9.28
N ALA A 182 -14.74 -9.50 -8.82
CA ALA A 182 -15.61 -9.68 -7.65
C ALA A 182 -15.00 -9.11 -6.38
N VAL A 183 -13.68 -9.27 -6.18
CA VAL A 183 -12.94 -8.66 -5.06
C VAL A 183 -13.01 -7.14 -5.14
N THR A 184 -12.65 -6.54 -6.28
CA THR A 184 -12.62 -5.07 -6.44
C THR A 184 -14.01 -4.45 -6.36
N ALA A 185 -15.06 -5.15 -6.80
CA ALA A 185 -16.45 -4.68 -6.70
C ALA A 185 -17.05 -4.81 -5.29
N ALA A 186 -16.50 -5.69 -4.44
CA ALA A 186 -17.02 -5.96 -3.11
C ALA A 186 -16.63 -4.90 -2.08
N VAL A 187 -15.53 -4.17 -2.28
CA VAL A 187 -14.93 -3.26 -1.29
C VAL A 187 -14.83 -1.83 -1.79
N ASN A 188 -14.72 -0.88 -0.84
CA ASN A 188 -14.52 0.53 -1.13
C ASN A 188 -13.06 1.00 -0.93
N ILE A 189 -12.19 0.11 -0.43
CA ILE A 189 -10.76 0.35 -0.28
C ILE A 189 -10.02 -0.06 -1.55
N PRO A 190 -8.86 0.56 -1.87
CA PRO A 190 -8.12 0.23 -3.08
C PRO A 190 -7.58 -1.20 -3.07
N VAL A 191 -7.57 -1.82 -4.25
CA VAL A 191 -7.05 -3.19 -4.45
C VAL A 191 -5.92 -3.17 -5.46
N VAL A 192 -4.80 -3.81 -5.15
CA VAL A 192 -3.70 -4.06 -6.09
C VAL A 192 -3.66 -5.52 -6.50
N ALA A 193 -3.29 -5.79 -7.74
CA ALA A 193 -2.96 -7.16 -8.16
C ALA A 193 -1.52 -7.49 -7.74
N ILE A 194 -1.29 -8.74 -7.34
CA ILE A 194 0.05 -9.26 -6.99
C ILE A 194 0.23 -10.68 -7.53
N GLY A 195 1.48 -11.06 -7.79
CA GLY A 195 1.88 -12.42 -8.16
C GLY A 195 2.08 -12.62 -9.66
N GLY A 196 3.33 -12.88 -10.06
CA GLY A 196 3.73 -13.20 -11.43
C GLY A 196 3.53 -12.07 -12.44
N ILE A 197 3.44 -10.82 -11.99
CA ILE A 197 3.21 -9.65 -12.86
C ILE A 197 4.55 -9.11 -13.37
N ASP A 198 4.61 -8.84 -14.66
CA ASP A 198 5.74 -8.21 -15.37
C ASP A 198 5.24 -7.28 -16.48
N ALA A 199 6.17 -6.65 -17.21
CA ALA A 199 5.85 -5.73 -18.29
C ALA A 199 5.09 -6.40 -19.47
N ALA A 200 5.27 -7.71 -19.69
CA ALA A 200 4.64 -8.43 -20.79
C ALA A 200 3.18 -8.79 -20.52
N ASN A 201 2.81 -8.99 -19.23
CA ASN A 201 1.48 -9.47 -18.85
C ASN A 201 0.62 -8.43 -18.12
N LEU A 202 1.21 -7.34 -17.59
CA LEU A 202 0.49 -6.35 -16.75
C LEU A 202 -0.78 -5.82 -17.44
N LEU A 203 -0.76 -5.54 -18.73
CA LEU A 203 -1.92 -5.00 -19.46
C LEU A 203 -3.10 -5.98 -19.57
N GLN A 204 -2.88 -7.27 -19.33
CA GLN A 204 -3.98 -8.25 -19.24
C GLN A 204 -4.86 -8.01 -18.01
N LEU A 205 -4.42 -7.19 -17.05
CA LEU A 205 -5.17 -6.84 -15.84
C LEU A 205 -6.16 -5.68 -16.04
N ARG A 206 -6.18 -5.06 -17.22
CA ARG A 206 -7.09 -3.93 -17.52
C ARG A 206 -8.57 -4.25 -17.26
N GLY A 207 -9.29 -3.24 -16.79
CA GLY A 207 -10.74 -3.32 -16.58
C GLY A 207 -11.15 -4.23 -15.42
N ARG A 208 -10.25 -4.48 -14.46
CA ARG A 208 -10.55 -5.27 -13.26
C ARG A 208 -10.79 -4.42 -12.01
N GLY A 209 -10.80 -3.08 -12.13
CA GLY A 209 -11.05 -2.16 -11.02
C GLY A 209 -9.86 -2.02 -10.04
N LEU A 210 -8.65 -2.33 -10.50
CA LEU A 210 -7.44 -2.28 -9.69
C LEU A 210 -6.90 -0.86 -9.56
N ALA A 211 -6.35 -0.53 -8.40
CA ALA A 211 -5.62 0.72 -8.15
C ALA A 211 -4.19 0.68 -8.70
N GLY A 212 -3.63 -0.51 -8.92
CA GLY A 212 -2.30 -0.73 -9.43
C GLY A 212 -1.83 -2.16 -9.28
N VAL A 213 -0.51 -2.35 -9.30
CA VAL A 213 0.14 -3.67 -9.22
C VAL A 213 1.25 -3.69 -8.18
N ALA A 214 1.37 -4.80 -7.46
CA ALA A 214 2.49 -5.12 -6.59
C ALA A 214 3.39 -6.15 -7.30
N VAL A 215 4.69 -5.86 -7.36
CA VAL A 215 5.66 -6.66 -8.10
C VAL A 215 6.91 -6.93 -7.26
N VAL A 216 7.55 -8.07 -7.49
CA VAL A 216 8.80 -8.49 -6.86
C VAL A 216 9.89 -8.59 -7.92
N SER A 217 10.02 -9.73 -8.58
CA SER A 217 11.09 -10.03 -9.53
C SER A 217 11.10 -9.11 -10.76
N ALA A 218 9.96 -8.56 -11.14
CA ALA A 218 9.86 -7.61 -12.25
C ALA A 218 10.65 -6.30 -12.01
N ILE A 219 11.02 -6.01 -10.75
CA ILE A 219 11.93 -4.92 -10.38
C ILE A 219 13.24 -5.48 -9.84
N PHE A 220 13.21 -6.31 -8.80
CA PHE A 220 14.40 -6.69 -8.04
C PHE A 220 15.32 -7.67 -8.78
N ALA A 221 14.78 -8.49 -9.70
CA ALA A 221 15.58 -9.39 -10.55
C ALA A 221 16.21 -8.69 -11.78
N GLN A 222 15.90 -7.42 -12.02
CA GLN A 222 16.38 -6.72 -13.20
C GLN A 222 17.78 -6.13 -13.00
N ALA A 223 18.54 -6.04 -14.08
CA ALA A 223 19.85 -5.42 -14.08
C ALA A 223 19.75 -3.89 -13.82
N ASP A 224 18.68 -3.27 -14.30
CA ASP A 224 18.35 -1.85 -14.09
C ASP A 224 16.95 -1.73 -13.46
N PRO A 225 16.86 -1.71 -12.13
CA PRO A 225 15.59 -1.56 -11.40
C PRO A 225 14.87 -0.24 -11.69
N CYS A 226 15.60 0.84 -11.99
CA CYS A 226 15.02 2.13 -12.31
C CYS A 226 14.31 2.09 -13.69
N ALA A 227 14.95 1.55 -14.72
CA ALA A 227 14.33 1.41 -16.04
C ALA A 227 13.12 0.47 -15.99
N ALA A 228 13.22 -0.65 -15.26
CA ALA A 228 12.12 -1.59 -15.09
C ALA A 228 10.93 -0.95 -14.38
N SER A 229 11.17 -0.22 -13.29
CA SER A 229 10.12 0.49 -12.55
C SER A 229 9.44 1.56 -13.42
N ARG A 230 10.20 2.30 -14.22
CA ARG A 230 9.66 3.33 -15.14
C ARG A 230 8.69 2.73 -16.14
N GLU A 231 9.06 1.60 -16.74
CA GLU A 231 8.18 0.91 -17.69
C GLU A 231 6.93 0.35 -17.02
N LEU A 232 7.08 -0.31 -15.86
CA LEU A 232 5.95 -0.83 -15.09
C LEU A 232 5.00 0.29 -14.62
N TYR A 233 5.55 1.42 -14.15
CA TYR A 233 4.75 2.58 -13.76
C TYR A 233 3.95 3.15 -14.93
N ARG A 234 4.58 3.26 -16.11
CA ARG A 234 3.92 3.72 -17.34
C ARG A 234 2.77 2.78 -17.75
N LEU A 235 3.00 1.46 -17.68
CA LEU A 235 2.00 0.45 -18.01
C LEU A 235 0.86 0.42 -16.99
N ALA A 236 1.16 0.49 -15.68
CA ALA A 236 0.16 0.49 -14.62
C ALA A 236 -0.80 1.69 -14.68
N GLY A 237 -0.37 2.79 -15.28
CA GLY A 237 -1.26 3.92 -15.55
C GLY A 237 -2.32 3.70 -16.61
N GLN A 238 -2.37 2.50 -17.21
CA GLN A 238 -3.34 2.12 -18.22
C GLN A 238 -4.36 1.07 -17.72
N LEU A 239 -4.34 0.71 -16.40
CA LEU A 239 -5.27 -0.24 -15.76
C LEU A 239 -6.68 0.38 -15.44
#